data_d442121c2484945e71cc4283ac53d2b7
#
_entry.id   d442121c2484945e71cc4283ac53d2b7
#
_cell.length_a   1.000
_cell.length_b   1.000
_cell.length_c   1.000
_cell.angle_alpha   90.00
_cell.angle_beta   90.00
_cell.angle_gamma   90.00
#
_symmetry.space_group_name_H-M   'P 1'
#
loop_
_entity.id
_entity.type
_entity.pdbx_description
1 polymer ?
#
loop_
_entity_poly.entity_id
_entity_poly.type
_entity_poly.pdbx_seq_one_letter_code
_entity_poly.pdbx_strand_id
1 'polypeptide(L)'
;WYYLYLLTYALISDSFKNWRNMYHTGARRIKRTVIVDIASIDFYSLEKIDFLVNTNLLKSYLTDKKEQLAADHGSLDSSVVQEDALTKINMRQLTNIGTFRAYIEMYLNQNNHICNDLTCMVRQLPATASGLPLEIYCFANTTDWIAYEAIQADIFDHLFAIAPHFDIRIFQHPSGFDWQHPVPK
;
A
#
# COMPACT_ATOMS: atom_id res chain seq x y z
N TRP A 1 0.58 -35.47 -26.52
CA TRP A 1 1.98 -35.29 -26.08
C TRP A 1 2.62 -34.30 -27.01
N TYR A 2 2.99 -33.09 -26.55
CA TYR A 2 3.72 -32.10 -27.30
C TYR A 2 5.19 -32.14 -26.86
N TYR A 3 6.12 -32.38 -27.78
CA TYR A 3 7.55 -32.28 -27.51
C TYR A 3 8.01 -30.85 -27.78
N LEU A 4 8.53 -30.20 -26.75
CA LEU A 4 9.18 -28.89 -26.90
C LEU A 4 10.70 -29.11 -26.99
N TYR A 5 11.28 -28.86 -28.17
CA TYR A 5 12.72 -28.88 -28.36
C TYR A 5 13.29 -27.50 -28.00
N LEU A 6 14.01 -27.43 -26.88
CA LEU A 6 14.77 -26.25 -26.49
C LEU A 6 16.24 -26.46 -26.88
N LEU A 7 16.80 -25.55 -27.67
CA LEU A 7 18.21 -25.53 -27.95
C LEU A 7 18.98 -25.24 -26.64
N THR A 8 20.02 -25.99 -26.37
CA THR A 8 20.83 -25.88 -25.13
C THR A 8 21.35 -24.45 -24.91
N TYR A 9 21.62 -23.71 -25.98
CA TYR A 9 22.06 -22.32 -25.96
C TYR A 9 20.98 -21.38 -25.41
N ALA A 10 19.70 -21.61 -25.71
CA ALA A 10 18.59 -20.82 -25.18
C ALA A 10 18.44 -20.96 -23.65
N LEU A 11 18.85 -22.11 -23.08
CA LEU A 11 18.86 -22.33 -21.62
C LEU A 11 19.93 -21.48 -20.90
N ILE A 12 20.92 -20.99 -21.62
CA ILE A 12 22.02 -20.18 -21.06
C ILE A 12 21.79 -18.69 -21.30
N SER A 13 21.17 -18.32 -22.44
CA SER A 13 20.99 -16.93 -22.85
C SER A 13 19.69 -16.29 -22.37
N ASP A 14 18.66 -17.10 -22.12
CA ASP A 14 17.34 -16.59 -21.79
C ASP A 14 16.91 -16.96 -20.35
N SER A 15 16.16 -16.06 -19.71
CA SER A 15 15.58 -16.32 -18.40
C SER A 15 14.25 -17.09 -18.53
N PHE A 16 14.14 -18.21 -17.78
CA PHE A 16 12.93 -19.02 -17.75
C PHE A 16 12.11 -18.73 -16.51
N LYS A 17 10.79 -18.58 -16.69
CA LYS A 17 9.87 -18.54 -15.55
C LYS A 17 9.54 -19.97 -15.10
N ASN A 18 10.02 -20.36 -13.91
CA ASN A 18 9.68 -21.64 -13.33
C ASN A 18 8.33 -21.57 -12.62
N TRP A 19 7.33 -22.19 -13.23
CA TRP A 19 5.96 -22.24 -12.69
C TRP A 19 5.75 -23.38 -11.66
N ARG A 20 6.75 -24.24 -11.45
CA ARG A 20 6.63 -25.42 -10.58
C ARG A 20 6.25 -25.05 -9.15
N ASN A 21 6.86 -24.02 -8.61
CA ASN A 21 6.55 -23.57 -7.24
C ASN A 21 5.10 -23.09 -7.10
N MET A 22 4.54 -22.43 -8.11
CA MET A 22 3.15 -22.00 -8.11
C MET A 22 2.18 -23.20 -7.99
N TYR A 23 2.44 -24.28 -8.72
CA TYR A 23 1.60 -25.49 -8.64
C TYR A 23 1.78 -26.24 -7.32
N HIS A 24 2.97 -26.24 -6.74
CA HIS A 24 3.24 -26.87 -5.45
C HIS A 24 2.61 -26.13 -4.28
N THR A 25 2.62 -24.80 -4.30
CA THR A 25 2.07 -23.98 -3.22
C THR A 25 0.56 -23.75 -3.38
N GLY A 26 -0.01 -24.03 -4.55
CA GLY A 26 -1.41 -23.70 -4.85
C GLY A 26 -1.70 -22.19 -4.87
N ALA A 27 -0.65 -21.36 -4.84
CA ALA A 27 -0.77 -19.91 -4.70
C ALA A 27 -0.12 -19.18 -5.87
N ARG A 28 -0.73 -18.08 -6.31
CA ARG A 28 -0.24 -17.23 -7.38
C ARG A 28 0.10 -15.83 -6.89
N ARG A 29 1.30 -15.36 -7.22
CA ARG A 29 1.82 -14.08 -6.74
C ARG A 29 1.13 -12.89 -7.38
N ILE A 30 0.66 -11.97 -6.56
CA ILE A 30 0.26 -10.62 -6.91
C ILE A 30 1.45 -9.70 -6.62
N LYS A 31 1.92 -8.98 -7.64
CA LYS A 31 2.95 -7.97 -7.52
C LYS A 31 2.56 -6.79 -8.40
N ARG A 32 1.87 -5.82 -7.80
CA ARG A 32 1.41 -4.60 -8.48
C ARG A 32 1.72 -3.37 -7.65
N THR A 33 1.81 -2.25 -8.33
CA THR A 33 2.17 -0.97 -7.72
C THR A 33 1.04 0.02 -7.90
N VAL A 34 0.71 0.71 -6.81
CA VAL A 34 -0.14 1.91 -6.81
C VAL A 34 0.81 3.11 -6.72
N ILE A 35 0.68 4.08 -7.62
CA ILE A 35 1.49 5.28 -7.62
C ILE A 35 0.73 6.38 -6.87
N VAL A 36 1.31 6.85 -5.78
CA VAL A 36 0.75 7.91 -4.93
C VAL A 36 1.34 9.25 -5.34
N ASP A 37 0.48 10.26 -5.47
CA ASP A 37 0.92 11.64 -5.66
C ASP A 37 1.64 12.14 -4.40
N ILE A 38 2.93 12.47 -4.53
CA ILE A 38 3.77 12.91 -3.42
C ILE A 38 3.21 14.18 -2.77
N ALA A 39 2.57 15.06 -3.54
CA ALA A 39 1.97 16.28 -3.01
C ALA A 39 0.76 16.03 -2.09
N SER A 40 0.23 14.81 -2.06
CA SER A 40 -0.83 14.40 -1.14
C SER A 40 -0.31 13.79 0.17
N ILE A 41 1.00 13.59 0.30
CA ILE A 41 1.60 13.02 1.52
C ILE A 41 1.73 14.12 2.56
N ASP A 42 1.08 13.91 3.72
CA ASP A 42 1.08 14.87 4.83
C ASP A 42 1.01 14.14 6.18
N PHE A 43 1.20 14.90 7.24
CA PHE A 43 1.00 14.45 8.61
C PHE A 43 -0.48 14.50 8.98
N TYR A 44 -0.94 13.56 9.79
CA TYR A 44 -2.29 13.60 10.33
C TYR A 44 -2.40 14.53 11.54
N SER A 45 -3.51 15.26 11.60
CA SER A 45 -3.95 15.92 12.82
C SER A 45 -4.40 14.89 13.86
N LEU A 46 -4.41 15.27 15.15
CA LEU A 46 -4.88 14.42 16.22
C LEU A 46 -6.37 14.03 16.02
N GLU A 47 -7.19 14.96 15.54
CA GLU A 47 -8.61 14.72 15.23
C GLU A 47 -8.78 13.62 14.16
N LYS A 48 -7.96 13.64 13.12
CA LYS A 48 -7.99 12.62 12.06
C LYS A 48 -7.56 11.25 12.59
N ILE A 49 -6.56 11.22 13.46
CA ILE A 49 -6.12 9.98 14.10
C ILE A 49 -7.25 9.40 14.97
N ASP A 50 -7.94 10.25 15.78
CA ASP A 50 -9.06 9.84 16.61
C ASP A 50 -10.24 9.32 15.79
N PHE A 51 -10.51 9.93 14.64
CA PHE A 51 -11.49 9.42 13.68
C PHE A 51 -11.11 8.03 13.15
N LEU A 52 -9.85 7.85 12.75
CA LEU A 52 -9.36 6.59 12.17
C LEU A 52 -9.26 5.46 13.21
N VAL A 53 -9.04 5.77 14.50
CA VAL A 53 -9.04 4.76 15.60
C VAL A 53 -10.38 4.02 15.69
N ASN A 54 -11.49 4.65 15.29
CA ASN A 54 -12.80 4.00 15.25
C ASN A 54 -12.95 2.98 14.11
N THR A 55 -11.98 2.88 13.22
CA THR A 55 -11.97 1.90 12.15
C THR A 55 -11.53 0.54 12.69
N ASN A 56 -12.34 -0.50 12.52
CA ASN A 56 -12.06 -1.84 13.06
C ASN A 56 -10.68 -2.38 12.68
N LEU A 57 -10.26 -2.17 11.45
CA LEU A 57 -8.97 -2.65 10.92
C LEU A 57 -7.76 -1.96 11.55
N LEU A 58 -7.83 -0.65 11.77
CA LEU A 58 -6.68 0.15 12.21
C LEU A 58 -6.60 0.36 13.71
N LYS A 59 -7.61 -0.06 14.48
CA LYS A 59 -7.73 0.26 15.90
C LYS A 59 -6.49 -0.14 16.71
N SER A 60 -6.02 -1.38 16.59
CA SER A 60 -4.83 -1.83 17.34
C SER A 60 -3.58 -1.08 16.89
N TYR A 61 -3.35 -1.00 15.58
CA TYR A 61 -2.20 -0.28 15.02
C TYR A 61 -2.12 1.18 15.46
N LEU A 62 -3.23 1.90 15.40
CA LEU A 62 -3.26 3.32 15.78
C LEU A 62 -3.15 3.52 17.29
N THR A 63 -3.68 2.59 18.12
CA THR A 63 -3.50 2.62 19.56
C THR A 63 -2.02 2.45 19.92
N ASP A 64 -1.35 1.43 19.37
CA ASP A 64 0.08 1.20 19.59
C ASP A 64 0.92 2.40 19.11
N LYS A 65 0.54 3.01 17.99
CA LYS A 65 1.21 4.21 17.46
C LYS A 65 1.02 5.44 18.35
N LYS A 66 -0.18 5.63 18.90
CA LYS A 66 -0.42 6.70 19.87
C LYS A 66 0.42 6.55 21.13
N GLU A 67 0.54 5.34 21.66
CA GLU A 67 1.40 5.06 22.82
C GLU A 67 2.87 5.33 22.51
N GLN A 68 3.35 4.91 21.33
CA GLN A 68 4.73 5.21 20.87
C GLN A 68 4.96 6.72 20.76
N LEU A 69 4.02 7.46 20.16
CA LEU A 69 4.13 8.90 20.01
C LEU A 69 4.09 9.59 21.37
N ALA A 70 3.23 9.16 22.28
CA ALA A 70 3.16 9.71 23.65
C ALA A 70 4.46 9.46 24.43
N ALA A 71 5.10 8.31 24.25
CA ALA A 71 6.40 8.00 24.85
C ALA A 71 7.51 8.88 24.27
N ASP A 72 7.52 9.09 22.95
CA ASP A 72 8.49 9.97 22.27
C ASP A 72 8.29 11.46 22.67
N HIS A 73 7.03 11.87 22.90
CA HIS A 73 6.68 13.25 23.29
C HIS A 73 6.84 13.51 24.80
N GLY A 74 6.82 12.48 25.64
CA GLY A 74 6.91 12.61 27.10
C GLY A 74 8.22 13.19 27.63
N SER A 75 9.23 13.40 26.76
CA SER A 75 10.47 14.09 27.07
C SER A 75 10.47 15.58 26.70
N LEU A 76 9.40 16.10 26.10
CA LEU A 76 9.27 17.49 25.70
C LEU A 76 8.19 18.18 26.56
N ASP A 77 8.54 19.34 27.12
CA ASP A 77 7.66 20.15 27.98
C ASP A 77 6.27 20.34 27.36
N SER A 78 5.25 19.99 28.13
CA SER A 78 3.82 20.03 27.74
C SER A 78 3.27 21.45 27.46
N SER A 79 4.10 22.47 27.49
CA SER A 79 3.71 23.88 27.31
C SER A 79 3.70 24.37 25.84
N VAL A 80 4.05 23.53 24.87
CA VAL A 80 4.16 23.93 23.45
C VAL A 80 3.28 23.05 22.56
N VAL A 81 2.00 22.90 22.92
CA VAL A 81 1.01 22.31 22.03
C VAL A 81 0.31 23.42 21.25
N GLN A 82 1.07 24.20 20.48
CA GLN A 82 0.50 24.95 19.36
C GLN A 82 0.84 24.22 18.09
N GLU A 83 -0.13 24.11 17.17
CA GLU A 83 0.05 23.54 15.81
C GLU A 83 0.96 24.40 14.94
N ASP A 84 2.11 24.80 15.48
CA ASP A 84 3.06 25.62 14.78
C ASP A 84 3.96 24.76 13.89
N ALA A 85 4.43 25.30 12.78
CA ALA A 85 5.30 24.62 11.82
C ALA A 85 6.55 24.04 12.50
N LEU A 86 7.06 24.67 13.56
CA LEU A 86 8.18 24.19 14.37
C LEU A 86 7.86 22.92 15.15
N THR A 87 6.64 22.78 15.66
CA THR A 87 6.18 21.57 16.35
C THR A 87 6.16 20.39 15.39
N LYS A 88 5.69 20.60 14.15
CA LYS A 88 5.67 19.55 13.11
C LYS A 88 7.08 19.07 12.74
N ILE A 89 8.08 19.93 12.81
CA ILE A 89 9.48 19.58 12.50
C ILE A 89 10.14 18.85 13.68
N ASN A 90 9.83 19.27 14.91
CA ASN A 90 10.51 18.77 16.11
C ASN A 90 9.89 17.49 16.69
N MET A 91 8.66 17.16 16.33
CA MET A 91 7.92 16.03 16.88
C MET A 91 7.69 14.95 15.83
N ARG A 92 7.84 13.69 16.23
CA ARG A 92 7.45 12.56 15.41
C ARG A 92 5.94 12.53 15.26
N GLN A 93 5.46 12.45 14.02
CA GLN A 93 4.03 12.43 13.70
C GLN A 93 3.69 11.26 12.78
N LEU A 94 2.40 10.88 12.78
CA LEU A 94 1.87 9.89 11.83
C LEU A 94 1.64 10.54 10.48
N THR A 95 2.12 9.86 9.43
CA THR A 95 1.84 10.24 8.05
C THR A 95 0.65 9.46 7.51
N ASN A 96 -0.11 10.09 6.62
CA ASN A 96 -1.22 9.46 5.91
C ASN A 96 -0.76 8.24 5.10
N ILE A 97 0.38 8.33 4.40
CA ILE A 97 0.92 7.21 3.61
C ILE A 97 1.34 6.02 4.50
N GLY A 98 1.88 6.28 5.69
CA GLY A 98 2.24 5.22 6.65
C GLY A 98 1.02 4.47 7.15
N THR A 99 -0.05 5.21 7.48
CA THR A 99 -1.33 4.64 7.93
C THR A 99 -2.04 3.90 6.80
N PHE A 100 -2.04 4.45 5.58
CA PHE A 100 -2.60 3.78 4.41
C PHE A 100 -1.88 2.47 4.10
N ARG A 101 -0.56 2.44 4.18
CA ARG A 101 0.22 1.21 4.03
C ARG A 101 -0.17 0.15 5.07
N ALA A 102 -0.26 0.54 6.34
CA ALA A 102 -0.69 -0.38 7.40
C ALA A 102 -2.11 -0.90 7.17
N TYR A 103 -3.02 -0.03 6.70
CA TYR A 103 -4.38 -0.43 6.32
C TYR A 103 -4.37 -1.51 5.23
N ILE A 104 -3.60 -1.31 4.16
CA ILE A 104 -3.50 -2.29 3.06
C ILE A 104 -2.98 -3.63 3.58
N GLU A 105 -1.94 -3.64 4.42
CA GLU A 105 -1.40 -4.88 5.00
C GLU A 105 -2.46 -5.62 5.82
N MET A 106 -3.21 -4.91 6.67
CA MET A 106 -4.28 -5.51 7.47
C MET A 106 -5.45 -6.00 6.62
N TYR A 107 -5.84 -5.23 5.60
CA TYR A 107 -6.89 -5.61 4.65
C TYR A 107 -6.53 -6.89 3.90
N LEU A 108 -5.29 -7.01 3.41
CA LEU A 108 -4.82 -8.21 2.72
C LEU A 108 -4.77 -9.43 3.65
N ASN A 109 -4.30 -9.25 4.89
CA ASN A 109 -4.21 -10.33 5.87
C ASN A 109 -5.60 -10.84 6.34
N GLN A 110 -6.64 -10.00 6.24
CA GLN A 110 -8.02 -10.42 6.53
C GLN A 110 -8.77 -10.98 5.33
N ASN A 111 -8.19 -10.86 4.13
CA ASN A 111 -8.83 -11.32 2.91
C ASN A 111 -8.66 -12.84 2.77
N ASN A 112 -9.77 -13.58 2.77
CA ASN A 112 -9.79 -15.04 2.67
C ASN A 112 -9.23 -15.58 1.34
N HIS A 113 -9.07 -14.73 0.33
CA HIS A 113 -8.48 -15.09 -0.96
C HIS A 113 -6.96 -14.88 -1.02
N ILE A 114 -6.36 -14.40 0.07
CA ILE A 114 -4.91 -14.20 0.19
C ILE A 114 -4.33 -15.28 1.10
N CYS A 115 -3.19 -15.82 0.68
CA CYS A 115 -2.47 -16.85 1.41
C CYS A 115 -1.63 -16.22 2.53
N ASN A 116 -2.06 -16.36 3.78
CA ASN A 116 -1.39 -15.77 4.95
C ASN A 116 -0.10 -16.52 5.35
N ASP A 117 0.07 -17.77 4.89
CA ASP A 117 1.28 -18.57 5.14
C ASP A 117 2.47 -18.11 4.28
N LEU A 118 2.21 -17.29 3.26
CA LEU A 118 3.21 -16.74 2.35
C LEU A 118 3.43 -15.26 2.64
N THR A 119 4.56 -14.73 2.15
CA THR A 119 4.92 -13.33 2.34
C THR A 119 3.82 -12.40 1.84
N CYS A 120 3.27 -11.60 2.75
CA CYS A 120 2.39 -10.49 2.45
C CYS A 120 3.04 -9.20 2.95
N MET A 121 3.28 -8.24 2.07
CA MET A 121 3.88 -6.95 2.45
C MET A 121 3.45 -5.83 1.51
N VAL A 122 3.47 -4.63 2.04
CA VAL A 122 3.31 -3.39 1.29
C VAL A 122 4.55 -2.54 1.50
N ARG A 123 5.28 -2.25 0.44
CA ARG A 123 6.55 -1.51 0.53
C ARG A 123 6.55 -0.29 -0.36
N GLN A 124 7.23 0.75 0.11
CA GLN A 124 7.55 1.91 -0.71
C GLN A 124 8.77 1.62 -1.57
N LEU A 125 8.68 1.92 -2.85
CA LEU A 125 9.81 1.93 -3.76
C LEU A 125 10.38 3.36 -3.85
N PRO A 126 11.58 3.53 -4.43
CA PRO A 126 12.13 4.87 -4.68
C PRO A 126 11.14 5.74 -5.46
N ALA A 127 11.01 7.01 -5.06
CA ALA A 127 10.14 7.96 -5.73
C ALA A 127 10.55 8.14 -7.20
N THR A 128 9.57 8.34 -8.07
CA THR A 128 9.74 8.54 -9.50
C THR A 128 9.17 9.89 -9.93
N ALA A 129 9.37 10.27 -11.18
CA ALA A 129 8.75 11.48 -11.75
C ALA A 129 7.20 11.43 -11.71
N SER A 130 6.61 10.24 -11.67
CA SER A 130 5.16 10.05 -11.58
C SER A 130 4.64 10.00 -10.14
N GLY A 131 5.52 9.98 -9.13
CA GLY A 131 5.11 9.92 -7.73
C GLY A 131 5.82 8.84 -6.93
N LEU A 132 5.24 8.50 -5.77
CA LEU A 132 5.74 7.47 -4.86
C LEU A 132 5.06 6.12 -5.16
N PRO A 133 5.83 5.12 -5.68
CA PRO A 133 5.26 3.80 -5.92
C PRO A 133 5.10 3.02 -4.60
N LEU A 134 3.90 2.54 -4.34
CA LEU A 134 3.56 1.65 -3.24
C LEU A 134 3.30 0.26 -3.81
N GLU A 135 4.27 -0.65 -3.66
CA GLU A 135 4.19 -2.01 -4.18
C GLU A 135 3.45 -2.93 -3.21
N ILE A 136 2.41 -3.55 -3.70
CA ILE A 136 1.67 -4.61 -3.01
C ILE A 136 2.23 -5.95 -3.47
N TYR A 137 2.70 -6.75 -2.52
CA TYR A 137 3.28 -8.05 -2.75
C TYR A 137 2.59 -9.08 -1.86
N CYS A 138 1.79 -9.95 -2.45
CA CYS A 138 1.06 -11.00 -1.75
C CYS A 138 0.81 -12.20 -2.67
N PHE A 139 0.13 -13.22 -2.18
CA PHE A 139 -0.19 -14.43 -2.93
C PHE A 139 -1.67 -14.73 -2.82
N ALA A 140 -2.36 -14.82 -3.97
CA ALA A 140 -3.72 -15.34 -4.03
C ALA A 140 -3.71 -16.86 -3.83
N ASN A 141 -4.69 -17.39 -3.10
CA ASN A 141 -4.84 -18.81 -2.78
C ASN A 141 -5.43 -19.63 -3.93
N THR A 142 -5.14 -19.25 -5.17
CA THR A 142 -5.60 -19.92 -6.38
C THR A 142 -4.54 -19.93 -7.46
N THR A 143 -4.54 -20.98 -8.28
CA THR A 143 -3.75 -21.07 -9.51
C THR A 143 -4.59 -20.83 -10.76
N ASP A 144 -5.92 -20.87 -10.63
CA ASP A 144 -6.84 -20.55 -11.72
C ASP A 144 -6.67 -19.09 -12.16
N TRP A 145 -6.54 -18.87 -13.45
CA TRP A 145 -6.25 -17.53 -13.97
C TRP A 145 -7.44 -16.59 -13.83
N ILE A 146 -8.63 -17.05 -14.11
CA ILE A 146 -9.84 -16.21 -14.08
C ILE A 146 -10.13 -15.78 -12.65
N ALA A 147 -10.09 -16.72 -11.71
CA ALA A 147 -10.25 -16.42 -10.29
C ALA A 147 -9.16 -15.49 -9.76
N TYR A 148 -7.90 -15.68 -10.18
CA TYR A 148 -6.78 -14.80 -9.81
C TYR A 148 -6.99 -13.37 -10.28
N GLU A 149 -7.40 -13.16 -11.55
CA GLU A 149 -7.63 -11.81 -12.07
C GLU A 149 -8.82 -11.13 -11.37
N ALA A 150 -9.87 -11.87 -11.03
CA ALA A 150 -11.00 -11.34 -10.25
C ALA A 150 -10.56 -10.89 -8.85
N ILE A 151 -9.82 -11.74 -8.11
CA ILE A 151 -9.28 -11.40 -6.79
C ILE A 151 -8.39 -10.15 -6.87
N GLN A 152 -7.52 -10.10 -7.88
CA GLN A 152 -6.64 -8.96 -8.07
C GLN A 152 -7.42 -7.69 -8.39
N ALA A 153 -8.44 -7.74 -9.25
CA ALA A 153 -9.29 -6.61 -9.57
C ALA A 153 -10.00 -6.08 -8.32
N ASP A 154 -10.67 -6.96 -7.57
CA ASP A 154 -11.39 -6.58 -6.35
C ASP A 154 -10.49 -5.87 -5.33
N ILE A 155 -9.26 -6.36 -5.15
CA ILE A 155 -8.31 -5.73 -4.24
C ILE A 155 -7.97 -4.32 -4.72
N PHE A 156 -7.60 -4.15 -5.98
CA PHE A 156 -7.15 -2.84 -6.49
C PHE A 156 -8.29 -1.84 -6.64
N ASP A 157 -9.49 -2.28 -7.00
CA ASP A 157 -10.69 -1.44 -7.01
C ASP A 157 -10.98 -0.89 -5.61
N HIS A 158 -10.91 -1.75 -4.58
CA HIS A 158 -11.05 -1.31 -3.20
C HIS A 158 -9.96 -0.30 -2.81
N LEU A 159 -8.68 -0.57 -3.13
CA LEU A 159 -7.58 0.32 -2.77
C LEU A 159 -7.70 1.70 -3.42
N PHE A 160 -8.13 1.76 -4.68
CA PHE A 160 -8.36 3.03 -5.36
C PHE A 160 -9.54 3.81 -4.77
N ALA A 161 -10.62 3.11 -4.42
CA ALA A 161 -11.80 3.73 -3.83
C ALA A 161 -11.56 4.26 -2.41
N ILE A 162 -10.76 3.55 -1.61
CA ILE A 162 -10.51 3.89 -0.21
C ILE A 162 -9.40 4.95 -0.03
N ALA A 163 -8.47 5.10 -0.97
CA ALA A 163 -7.32 6.02 -0.86
C ALA A 163 -7.70 7.46 -0.49
N PRO A 164 -8.77 8.08 -1.06
CA PRO A 164 -9.19 9.43 -0.68
C PRO A 164 -9.59 9.57 0.80
N HIS A 165 -10.09 8.50 1.45
CA HIS A 165 -10.42 8.53 2.88
C HIS A 165 -9.20 8.64 3.79
N PHE A 166 -8.03 8.29 3.24
CA PHE A 166 -6.72 8.49 3.87
C PHE A 166 -6.04 9.80 3.43
N ASP A 167 -6.76 10.70 2.74
CA ASP A 167 -6.22 11.93 2.18
C ASP A 167 -5.08 11.66 1.18
N ILE A 168 -5.11 10.49 0.52
CA ILE A 168 -4.15 10.04 -0.49
C ILE A 168 -4.76 10.22 -1.88
N ARG A 169 -4.01 10.87 -2.76
CA ARG A 169 -4.33 10.94 -4.20
C ARG A 169 -3.49 9.92 -4.95
N ILE A 170 -4.17 9.13 -5.76
CA ILE A 170 -3.51 8.24 -6.72
C ILE A 170 -3.09 9.08 -7.92
N PHE A 171 -1.83 8.94 -8.32
CA PHE A 171 -1.30 9.67 -9.46
C PHE A 171 -1.89 9.17 -10.77
N GLN A 172 -2.32 10.09 -11.59
CA GLN A 172 -2.62 9.89 -13.00
C GLN A 172 -2.14 11.10 -13.81
N HIS A 173 -1.78 10.89 -15.05
CA HIS A 173 -1.48 12.01 -15.93
C HIS A 173 -2.76 12.84 -16.19
N PRO A 174 -2.66 14.18 -16.21
CA PRO A 174 -3.81 15.01 -16.52
C PRO A 174 -4.46 14.60 -17.83
N SER A 175 -5.77 14.43 -17.80
CA SER A 175 -6.60 14.17 -18.97
C SER A 175 -7.14 15.48 -19.55
N GLY A 176 -7.72 15.43 -20.75
CA GLY A 176 -8.42 16.59 -21.31
C GLY A 176 -9.59 17.08 -20.42
N PHE A 177 -10.18 16.18 -19.64
CA PHE A 177 -11.24 16.52 -18.68
C PHE A 177 -10.71 17.38 -17.52
N ASP A 178 -9.52 17.08 -17.00
CA ASP A 178 -8.91 17.81 -15.88
C ASP A 178 -8.57 19.25 -16.26
N TRP A 179 -8.23 19.50 -17.52
CA TRP A 179 -8.01 20.86 -18.04
C TRP A 179 -9.27 21.67 -18.17
N GLN A 180 -10.42 21.02 -18.45
CA GLN A 180 -11.72 21.69 -18.56
C GLN A 180 -12.36 21.93 -17.20
N HIS A 181 -12.02 21.13 -16.19
CA HIS A 181 -12.58 21.16 -14.84
C HIS A 181 -11.47 21.23 -13.80
N PRO A 182 -10.71 22.35 -13.72
CA PRO A 182 -9.66 22.45 -12.72
C PRO A 182 -10.26 22.38 -11.32
N VAL A 183 -9.76 21.46 -10.51
CA VAL A 183 -10.16 21.34 -9.09
C VAL A 183 -9.76 22.63 -8.39
N PRO A 184 -10.68 23.36 -7.75
CA PRO A 184 -10.33 24.53 -6.96
C PRO A 184 -9.38 24.11 -5.83
N LYS A 185 -8.35 24.93 -5.61
CA LYS A 185 -7.37 24.74 -4.55
C LYS A 185 -7.98 24.96 -3.18
#